data_2418da4207417fafcde2f9f244eccbe8
#
_entry.id   2418da4207417fafcde2f9f244eccbe8
#
_cell.length_a   1.000
_cell.length_b   1.000
_cell.length_c   1.000
_cell.angle_alpha   90.00
_cell.angle_beta   90.00
_cell.angle_gamma   90.00
#
_symmetry.space_group_name_H-M   'P 1'
#
loop_
_entity.id
_entity.type
_entity.pdbx_description
1 polymer ?
#
loop_
_entity_poly.entity_id
_entity_poly.type
_entity_poly.pdbx_seq_one_letter_code
_entity_poly.pdbx_strand_id
1 'polypeptide(L)'
;MLDRILDSRTRRGRLWGVLCVVWILGSCQSATRVGDHYYANRRFPEAAAAYQVYLDSGTTDKDQTTRTLYRLAVIFATPGSSAYDPQRSLEILEQLIGIYPGSVYAPEAMLLRNLQLEIGDLEAELTHDRVRLTELEVDLTERERELAGLEQQVGERDEQIAALTDSIPPLRIEIRELIRELSAKQQELEQLERLKAIDLDQSPP
;
A
#
# COMPACT_ATOMS: atom_id res chain seq x y z
N MET A 1 -21.33 -22.60 81.50
CA MET A 1 -19.92 -22.36 81.14
C MET A 1 -19.64 -22.55 79.64
N LEU A 2 -20.58 -23.07 78.89
CA LEU A 2 -20.48 -23.29 77.43
C LEU A 2 -20.85 -22.11 76.54
N ASP A 3 -21.64 -21.16 77.06
CA ASP A 3 -22.14 -19.97 76.20
C ASP A 3 -21.06 -18.91 75.92
N ARG A 4 -19.99 -18.84 76.76
CA ARG A 4 -18.92 -17.86 76.51
C ARG A 4 -17.90 -18.24 75.41
N ILE A 5 -17.86 -19.52 75.02
CA ILE A 5 -16.89 -20.01 74.03
C ILE A 5 -17.46 -19.81 72.57
N LEU A 6 -18.78 -19.82 72.36
CA LEU A 6 -19.39 -19.66 71.10
C LEU A 6 -19.39 -18.18 70.59
N ASP A 7 -19.47 -17.21 71.51
CA ASP A 7 -19.50 -15.78 71.19
C ASP A 7 -18.12 -15.23 70.73
N SER A 8 -17.03 -15.85 71.16
CA SER A 8 -15.68 -15.44 70.74
C SER A 8 -15.28 -15.87 69.32
N ARG A 9 -15.91 -16.96 68.79
CA ARG A 9 -15.65 -17.46 67.44
C ARG A 9 -16.36 -16.65 66.34
N THR A 10 -17.57 -16.17 66.64
CA THR A 10 -18.34 -15.35 65.70
C THR A 10 -17.78 -13.92 65.58
N ARG A 11 -17.24 -13.35 66.67
CA ARG A 11 -16.56 -12.02 66.61
C ARG A 11 -15.27 -12.06 65.83
N ARG A 12 -14.45 -13.14 65.93
CA ARG A 12 -13.20 -13.30 65.17
C ARG A 12 -13.47 -13.46 63.67
N GLY A 13 -14.50 -14.23 63.28
CA GLY A 13 -14.91 -14.38 61.88
C GLY A 13 -15.37 -13.08 61.25
N ARG A 14 -16.11 -12.22 61.96
CA ARG A 14 -16.55 -10.89 61.47
C ARG A 14 -15.36 -9.91 61.32
N LEU A 15 -14.39 -9.92 62.25
CA LEU A 15 -13.19 -9.09 62.16
C LEU A 15 -12.29 -9.49 60.98
N TRP A 16 -12.17 -10.77 60.67
CA TRP A 16 -11.42 -11.25 59.52
C TRP A 16 -12.10 -10.91 58.20
N GLY A 17 -13.43 -10.98 58.11
CA GLY A 17 -14.19 -10.55 56.94
C GLY A 17 -14.02 -9.05 56.65
N VAL A 18 -14.08 -8.20 57.67
CA VAL A 18 -13.85 -6.75 57.52
C VAL A 18 -12.42 -6.41 57.14
N LEU A 19 -11.42 -7.12 57.67
CA LEU A 19 -10.00 -6.96 57.33
C LEU A 19 -9.75 -7.33 55.85
N CYS A 20 -10.34 -8.41 55.33
CA CYS A 20 -10.21 -8.81 53.95
C CYS A 20 -10.83 -7.79 52.99
N VAL A 21 -11.99 -7.21 53.31
CA VAL A 21 -12.67 -6.18 52.53
C VAL A 21 -11.86 -4.88 52.49
N VAL A 22 -11.25 -4.47 53.59
CA VAL A 22 -10.38 -3.27 53.67
C VAL A 22 -9.11 -3.45 52.85
N TRP A 23 -8.55 -4.64 52.77
CA TRP A 23 -7.37 -4.95 51.95
C TRP A 23 -7.70 -4.91 50.46
N ILE A 24 -8.88 -5.36 50.01
CA ILE A 24 -9.32 -5.33 48.63
C ILE A 24 -9.58 -3.89 48.15
N LEU A 25 -10.17 -3.05 49.02
CA LEU A 25 -10.44 -1.65 48.66
C LEU A 25 -9.17 -0.77 48.64
N GLY A 26 -8.15 -1.10 49.41
CA GLY A 26 -6.86 -0.39 49.40
C GLY A 26 -5.99 -0.69 48.16
N SER A 27 -6.16 -1.84 47.53
CA SER A 27 -5.35 -2.23 46.38
C SER A 27 -5.73 -1.51 45.05
N CYS A 28 -7.01 -1.10 44.89
CA CYS A 28 -7.48 -0.42 43.67
C CYS A 28 -6.94 1.01 43.55
N GLN A 29 -6.88 1.78 44.64
CA GLN A 29 -6.28 3.13 44.62
C GLN A 29 -4.77 3.12 44.39
N SER A 30 -4.09 2.01 44.70
CA SER A 30 -2.67 1.86 44.42
C SER A 30 -2.38 1.65 42.95
N ALA A 31 -3.23 0.89 42.24
CA ALA A 31 -3.05 0.58 40.81
C ALA A 31 -3.10 1.84 39.90
N THR A 32 -4.06 2.75 40.13
CA THR A 32 -4.13 4.01 39.36
C THR A 32 -2.96 4.93 39.65
N ARG A 33 -2.51 5.02 40.90
CA ARG A 33 -1.33 5.83 41.24
C ARG A 33 -0.06 5.27 40.62
N VAL A 34 0.09 3.96 40.56
CA VAL A 34 1.20 3.27 39.88
C VAL A 34 1.11 3.51 38.38
N GLY A 35 -0.07 3.39 37.80
CA GLY A 35 -0.33 3.73 36.38
C GLY A 35 0.03 5.19 36.05
N ASP A 36 -0.40 6.14 36.90
CA ASP A 36 -0.10 7.56 36.75
C ASP A 36 1.39 7.85 36.83
N HIS A 37 2.12 7.17 37.73
CA HIS A 37 3.56 7.29 37.80
C HIS A 37 4.25 6.79 36.55
N TYR A 38 3.88 5.63 36.01
CA TYR A 38 4.44 5.09 34.77
C TYR A 38 4.07 5.98 33.57
N TYR A 39 2.82 6.48 33.50
CA TYR A 39 2.35 7.38 32.46
C TYR A 39 3.19 8.68 32.41
N ALA A 40 3.41 9.31 33.58
CA ALA A 40 4.21 10.52 33.69
C ALA A 40 5.68 10.31 33.24
N ASN A 41 6.21 9.10 33.44
CA ASN A 41 7.55 8.70 33.01
C ASN A 41 7.60 8.10 31.60
N ARG A 42 6.52 8.18 30.81
CA ARG A 42 6.38 7.63 29.46
C ARG A 42 6.63 6.11 29.36
N ARG A 43 6.50 5.40 30.46
CA ARG A 43 6.54 3.94 30.51
C ARG A 43 5.16 3.38 30.18
N PHE A 44 4.77 3.53 28.91
CA PHE A 44 3.41 3.27 28.46
C PHE A 44 2.94 1.82 28.63
N PRO A 45 3.74 0.78 28.35
CA PRO A 45 3.29 -0.59 28.56
C PRO A 45 2.96 -0.90 30.03
N GLU A 46 3.80 -0.42 30.96
CA GLU A 46 3.57 -0.63 32.40
C GLU A 46 2.40 0.21 32.90
N ALA A 47 2.23 1.42 32.37
CA ALA A 47 1.07 2.25 32.66
C ALA A 47 -0.23 1.58 32.19
N ALA A 48 -0.24 1.03 30.97
CA ALA A 48 -1.40 0.32 30.42
C ALA A 48 -1.76 -0.90 31.28
N ALA A 49 -0.78 -1.72 31.66
CA ALA A 49 -0.99 -2.88 32.53
C ALA A 49 -1.60 -2.47 33.89
N ALA A 50 -1.06 -1.41 34.51
CA ALA A 50 -1.58 -0.93 35.79
C ALA A 50 -3.01 -0.37 35.69
N TYR A 51 -3.33 0.36 34.59
CA TYR A 51 -4.67 0.85 34.33
C TYR A 51 -5.67 -0.26 34.02
N GLN A 52 -5.24 -1.31 33.32
CA GLN A 52 -6.08 -2.47 33.03
C GLN A 52 -6.46 -3.19 34.33
N VAL A 53 -5.48 -3.43 35.24
CA VAL A 53 -5.75 -4.02 36.58
C VAL A 53 -6.78 -3.20 37.37
N TYR A 54 -6.74 -1.87 37.27
CA TYR A 54 -7.74 -1.02 37.90
C TYR A 54 -9.12 -1.21 37.29
N LEU A 55 -9.25 -1.22 35.96
CA LEU A 55 -10.53 -1.41 35.28
C LEU A 55 -11.13 -2.79 35.55
N ASP A 56 -10.31 -3.83 35.60
CA ASP A 56 -10.72 -5.20 35.88
C ASP A 56 -11.17 -5.40 37.36
N SER A 57 -10.80 -4.50 38.26
CA SER A 57 -11.22 -4.55 39.66
C SER A 57 -12.70 -4.21 39.90
N GLY A 58 -13.43 -3.78 38.86
CA GLY A 58 -14.86 -3.48 38.92
C GLY A 58 -15.21 -2.27 39.82
N THR A 59 -14.33 -1.28 39.88
CA THR A 59 -14.56 -0.06 40.69
C THR A 59 -15.80 0.72 40.21
N THR A 60 -16.49 1.34 41.15
CA THR A 60 -17.69 2.16 40.88
C THR A 60 -17.41 3.66 40.77
N ASP A 61 -16.15 4.08 40.97
CA ASP A 61 -15.76 5.50 40.83
C ASP A 61 -15.72 5.90 39.37
N LYS A 62 -16.76 6.64 38.94
CA LYS A 62 -16.93 7.07 37.54
C LYS A 62 -15.83 8.02 37.07
N ASP A 63 -15.41 8.97 37.91
CA ASP A 63 -14.43 9.98 37.54
C ASP A 63 -13.06 9.34 37.33
N GLN A 64 -12.67 8.43 38.23
CA GLN A 64 -11.43 7.71 38.12
C GLN A 64 -11.45 6.71 36.93
N THR A 65 -12.60 6.07 36.71
CA THR A 65 -12.77 5.14 35.57
C THR A 65 -12.65 5.86 34.24
N THR A 66 -13.33 6.99 34.05
CA THR A 66 -13.26 7.76 32.81
C THR A 66 -11.89 8.35 32.56
N ARG A 67 -11.21 8.83 33.59
CA ARG A 67 -9.82 9.27 33.53
C ARG A 67 -8.89 8.13 33.10
N THR A 68 -9.08 6.95 33.67
CA THR A 68 -8.26 5.78 33.37
C THR A 68 -8.47 5.28 31.95
N LEU A 69 -9.73 5.20 31.50
CA LEU A 69 -10.07 4.85 30.11
C LEU A 69 -9.44 5.84 29.12
N TYR A 70 -9.58 7.15 29.37
CA TYR A 70 -9.00 8.16 28.49
C TYR A 70 -7.48 8.04 28.40
N ARG A 71 -6.77 7.89 29.53
CA ARG A 71 -5.32 7.71 29.55
C ARG A 71 -4.86 6.42 28.87
N LEU A 72 -5.60 5.35 29.07
CA LEU A 72 -5.33 4.08 28.41
C LEU A 72 -5.48 4.18 26.89
N ALA A 73 -6.53 4.89 26.41
CA ALA A 73 -6.71 5.18 25.00
C ALA A 73 -5.54 6.02 24.44
N VAL A 74 -5.14 7.08 25.15
CA VAL A 74 -3.97 7.91 24.75
C VAL A 74 -2.68 7.07 24.67
N ILE A 75 -2.46 6.12 25.60
CA ILE A 75 -1.30 5.22 25.53
C ILE A 75 -1.31 4.41 24.24
N PHE A 76 -2.45 3.78 23.92
CA PHE A 76 -2.58 2.99 22.70
C PHE A 76 -2.59 3.83 21.43
N ALA A 77 -2.97 5.12 21.51
CA ALA A 77 -2.92 6.07 20.42
C ALA A 77 -1.52 6.63 20.15
N THR A 78 -0.55 6.43 21.06
CA THR A 78 0.77 7.09 20.97
C THR A 78 1.69 6.35 20.01
N PRO A 79 2.00 6.90 18.79
CA PRO A 79 2.92 6.28 17.85
C PRO A 79 4.34 6.14 18.42
N GLY A 80 5.05 5.08 18.02
CA GLY A 80 6.42 4.82 18.48
C GLY A 80 6.52 4.20 19.89
N SER A 81 5.40 4.04 20.59
CA SER A 81 5.34 3.24 21.82
C SER A 81 5.24 1.75 21.48
N SER A 82 5.86 0.89 22.28
CA SER A 82 5.66 -0.57 22.19
C SER A 82 4.24 -1.00 22.57
N ALA A 83 3.45 -0.10 23.16
CA ALA A 83 2.03 -0.29 23.45
C ALA A 83 1.11 0.26 22.36
N TYR A 84 1.65 0.78 21.23
CA TYR A 84 0.84 1.37 20.18
C TYR A 84 -0.14 0.35 19.57
N ASP A 85 -1.41 0.63 19.70
CA ASP A 85 -2.53 -0.16 19.18
C ASP A 85 -3.72 0.79 18.90
N PRO A 86 -3.78 1.42 17.72
CA PRO A 86 -4.82 2.40 17.41
C PRO A 86 -6.22 1.81 17.41
N GLN A 87 -6.38 0.52 17.03
CA GLN A 87 -7.66 -0.14 17.05
C GLN A 87 -8.21 -0.28 18.47
N ARG A 88 -7.37 -0.74 19.39
CA ARG A 88 -7.73 -0.85 20.79
C ARG A 88 -7.99 0.52 21.45
N SER A 89 -7.25 1.55 21.02
CA SER A 89 -7.54 2.92 21.42
C SER A 89 -8.93 3.36 21.01
N LEU A 90 -9.34 3.12 19.75
CA LEU A 90 -10.68 3.44 19.25
C LEU A 90 -11.77 2.75 20.05
N GLU A 91 -11.63 1.44 20.33
CA GLU A 91 -12.59 0.68 21.14
C GLU A 91 -12.78 1.29 22.53
N ILE A 92 -11.68 1.70 23.18
CA ILE A 92 -11.75 2.31 24.52
C ILE A 92 -12.38 3.70 24.46
N LEU A 93 -12.09 4.49 23.43
CA LEU A 93 -12.70 5.81 23.23
C LEU A 93 -14.21 5.68 22.99
N GLU A 94 -14.64 4.74 22.18
CA GLU A 94 -16.06 4.45 21.94
C GLU A 94 -16.77 4.00 23.22
N GLN A 95 -16.13 3.13 24.00
CA GLN A 95 -16.62 2.72 25.31
C GLN A 95 -16.80 3.93 26.25
N LEU A 96 -15.79 4.82 26.33
CA LEU A 96 -15.85 6.02 27.16
C LEU A 96 -16.99 6.93 26.73
N ILE A 97 -17.09 7.23 25.45
CA ILE A 97 -18.11 8.12 24.89
C ILE A 97 -19.52 7.53 25.05
N GLY A 98 -19.68 6.24 24.80
CA GLY A 98 -20.98 5.55 24.86
C GLY A 98 -21.51 5.36 26.26
N ILE A 99 -20.64 5.00 27.23
CA ILE A 99 -21.05 4.72 28.61
C ILE A 99 -21.06 6.00 29.47
N TYR A 100 -20.13 6.93 29.21
CA TYR A 100 -19.93 8.13 30.05
C TYR A 100 -19.98 9.44 29.22
N PRO A 101 -21.06 9.72 28.46
CA PRO A 101 -21.14 10.88 27.58
C PRO A 101 -21.06 12.24 28.30
N GLY A 102 -21.40 12.26 29.57
CA GLY A 102 -21.31 13.46 30.44
C GLY A 102 -19.98 13.58 31.20
N SER A 103 -19.01 12.76 30.92
CA SER A 103 -17.67 12.82 31.53
C SER A 103 -16.92 14.06 31.03
N VAL A 104 -16.06 14.62 31.90
CA VAL A 104 -15.13 15.70 31.54
C VAL A 104 -14.20 15.29 30.37
N TYR A 105 -13.92 14.00 30.21
CA TYR A 105 -13.05 13.46 29.16
C TYR A 105 -13.78 13.11 27.85
N ALA A 106 -15.12 13.19 27.80
CA ALA A 106 -15.87 12.83 26.62
C ALA A 106 -15.57 13.73 25.39
N PRO A 107 -15.45 15.07 25.52
CA PRO A 107 -15.10 15.94 24.38
C PRO A 107 -13.71 15.60 23.79
N GLU A 108 -12.70 15.42 24.66
CA GLU A 108 -11.34 15.08 24.24
C GLU A 108 -11.27 13.68 23.63
N ALA A 109 -12.06 12.73 24.17
CA ALA A 109 -12.18 11.39 23.62
C ALA A 109 -12.81 11.39 22.22
N MET A 110 -13.83 12.21 21.97
CA MET A 110 -14.43 12.41 20.65
C MET A 110 -13.41 12.98 19.66
N LEU A 111 -12.66 14.00 20.09
CA LEU A 111 -11.62 14.60 19.25
C LEU A 111 -10.54 13.57 18.88
N LEU A 112 -10.02 12.85 19.87
CA LEU A 112 -8.98 11.85 19.67
C LEU A 112 -9.47 10.72 18.75
N ARG A 113 -10.69 10.23 18.94
CA ARG A 113 -11.32 9.24 18.08
C ARG A 113 -11.38 9.72 16.63
N ASN A 114 -11.86 10.95 16.40
CA ASN A 114 -12.00 11.49 15.05
C ASN A 114 -10.63 11.65 14.37
N LEU A 115 -9.61 12.11 15.09
CA LEU A 115 -8.24 12.20 14.59
C LEU A 115 -7.68 10.82 14.24
N GLN A 116 -7.95 9.79 15.04
CA GLN A 116 -7.48 8.43 14.73
C GLN A 116 -8.16 7.83 13.50
N LEU A 117 -9.47 8.09 13.31
CA LEU A 117 -10.17 7.67 12.10
C LEU A 117 -9.58 8.36 10.87
N GLU A 118 -9.34 9.67 10.92
CA GLU A 118 -8.71 10.41 9.83
C GLU A 118 -7.28 9.91 9.52
N ILE A 119 -6.49 9.61 10.55
CA ILE A 119 -5.16 8.99 10.37
C ILE A 119 -5.29 7.64 9.68
N GLY A 120 -6.23 6.80 10.10
CA GLY A 120 -6.49 5.50 9.47
C GLY A 120 -6.87 5.60 8.00
N ASP A 121 -7.72 6.57 7.64
CA ASP A 121 -8.12 6.83 6.26
C ASP A 121 -6.91 7.29 5.41
N LEU A 122 -6.09 8.20 5.94
CA LEU A 122 -4.86 8.66 5.26
C LEU A 122 -3.82 7.54 5.10
N GLU A 123 -3.65 6.66 6.08
CA GLU A 123 -2.77 5.49 5.99
C GLU A 123 -3.26 4.50 4.92
N ALA A 124 -4.58 4.32 4.80
CA ALA A 124 -5.17 3.49 3.75
C ALA A 124 -4.95 4.11 2.36
N GLU A 125 -5.13 5.43 2.21
CA GLU A 125 -4.84 6.16 0.96
C GLU A 125 -3.36 6.06 0.58
N LEU A 126 -2.45 6.27 1.52
CA LEU A 126 -1.01 6.13 1.30
C LEU A 126 -0.62 4.71 0.86
N THR A 127 -1.25 3.67 1.42
CA THR A 127 -1.00 2.29 0.99
C THR A 127 -1.52 2.03 -0.41
N HIS A 128 -2.69 2.56 -0.76
CA HIS A 128 -3.24 2.49 -2.11
C HIS A 128 -2.33 3.18 -3.13
N ASP A 129 -1.88 4.41 -2.83
CA ASP A 129 -0.99 5.17 -3.72
C ASP A 129 0.37 4.47 -3.91
N ARG A 130 0.92 3.84 -2.88
CA ARG A 130 2.15 3.04 -3.01
C ARG A 130 1.97 1.86 -3.97
N VAL A 131 0.86 1.14 -3.87
CA VAL A 131 0.55 0.05 -4.81
C VAL A 131 0.46 0.59 -6.23
N ARG A 132 -0.27 1.69 -6.43
CA ARG A 132 -0.42 2.33 -7.74
C ARG A 132 0.91 2.82 -8.32
N LEU A 133 1.81 3.35 -7.49
CA LEU A 133 3.16 3.74 -7.93
C LEU A 133 3.95 2.53 -8.42
N THR A 134 3.91 1.40 -7.71
CA THR A 134 4.60 0.18 -8.15
C THR A 134 4.04 -0.38 -9.46
N GLU A 135 2.74 -0.31 -9.68
CA GLU A 135 2.10 -0.68 -10.95
C GLU A 135 2.56 0.20 -12.11
N LEU A 136 2.60 1.53 -11.89
CA LEU A 136 3.09 2.48 -12.89
C LEU A 136 4.58 2.29 -13.21
N GLU A 137 5.43 1.98 -12.24
CA GLU A 137 6.85 1.66 -12.45
C GLU A 137 7.02 0.41 -13.34
N VAL A 138 6.19 -0.62 -13.12
CA VAL A 138 6.18 -1.82 -13.98
C VAL A 138 5.76 -1.48 -15.40
N ASP A 139 4.66 -0.71 -15.58
CA ASP A 139 4.18 -0.29 -16.90
C ASP A 139 5.24 0.55 -17.64
N LEU A 140 5.90 1.48 -16.94
CA LEU A 140 7.01 2.26 -17.51
C LEU A 140 8.13 1.36 -18.02
N THR A 141 8.57 0.39 -17.22
CA THR A 141 9.66 -0.53 -17.64
C THR A 141 9.26 -1.39 -18.84
N GLU A 142 7.99 -1.76 -18.96
CA GLU A 142 7.47 -2.48 -20.12
C GLU A 142 7.45 -1.60 -21.37
N ARG A 143 6.98 -0.35 -21.23
CA ARG A 143 6.99 0.63 -22.33
C ARG A 143 8.40 0.97 -22.83
N GLU A 144 9.36 1.10 -21.93
CA GLU A 144 10.76 1.31 -22.30
C GLU A 144 11.33 0.14 -23.11
N ARG A 145 10.98 -1.10 -22.76
CA ARG A 145 11.38 -2.30 -23.54
C ARG A 145 10.71 -2.33 -24.92
N GLU A 146 9.43 -1.99 -25.00
CA GLU A 146 8.73 -1.89 -26.29
C GLU A 146 9.38 -0.83 -27.20
N LEU A 147 9.68 0.35 -26.64
CA LEU A 147 10.37 1.43 -27.38
C LEU A 147 11.73 0.97 -27.90
N ALA A 148 12.56 0.35 -27.06
CA ALA A 148 13.85 -0.18 -27.49
C ALA A 148 13.72 -1.21 -28.62
N GLY A 149 12.70 -2.08 -28.55
CA GLY A 149 12.39 -3.05 -29.60
C GLY A 149 11.96 -2.38 -30.91
N LEU A 150 11.14 -1.33 -30.84
CA LEU A 150 10.73 -0.57 -32.02
C LEU A 150 11.90 0.22 -32.64
N GLU A 151 12.74 0.84 -31.83
CA GLU A 151 13.95 1.53 -32.30
C GLU A 151 14.90 0.58 -33.07
N GLN A 152 15.10 -0.65 -32.55
CA GLN A 152 15.87 -1.66 -33.25
C GLN A 152 15.22 -2.02 -34.60
N GLN A 153 13.90 -2.25 -34.66
CA GLN A 153 13.19 -2.55 -35.91
C GLN A 153 13.28 -1.40 -36.94
N VAL A 154 13.21 -0.15 -36.48
CA VAL A 154 13.41 1.02 -37.35
C VAL A 154 14.84 1.01 -37.92
N GLY A 155 15.85 0.79 -37.08
CA GLY A 155 17.24 0.68 -37.56
C GLY A 155 17.44 -0.43 -38.60
N GLU A 156 16.90 -1.63 -38.38
CA GLU A 156 16.95 -2.73 -39.35
C GLU A 156 16.26 -2.38 -40.68
N ARG A 157 15.12 -1.67 -40.63
CA ARG A 157 14.42 -1.21 -41.85
C ARG A 157 15.17 -0.12 -42.57
N ASP A 158 15.81 0.80 -41.85
CA ASP A 158 16.63 1.84 -42.47
C ASP A 158 17.82 1.25 -43.22
N GLU A 159 18.49 0.22 -42.64
CA GLU A 159 19.57 -0.54 -43.30
C GLU A 159 19.04 -1.25 -44.57
N GLN A 160 17.86 -1.87 -44.52
CA GLN A 160 17.25 -2.52 -45.68
C GLN A 160 16.92 -1.48 -46.80
N ILE A 161 16.37 -0.33 -46.43
CA ILE A 161 16.08 0.77 -47.35
C ILE A 161 17.37 1.26 -48.00
N ALA A 162 18.44 1.45 -47.26
CA ALA A 162 19.75 1.84 -47.78
C ALA A 162 20.28 0.81 -48.79
N ALA A 163 20.27 -0.46 -48.45
CA ALA A 163 20.72 -1.57 -49.32
C ALA A 163 19.88 -1.64 -50.62
N LEU A 164 18.56 -1.51 -50.54
CA LEU A 164 17.68 -1.48 -51.69
C LEU A 164 17.94 -0.24 -52.56
N THR A 165 18.13 0.92 -51.93
CA THR A 165 18.42 2.19 -52.64
C THR A 165 19.74 2.09 -53.41
N ASP A 166 20.77 1.48 -52.79
CA ASP A 166 22.08 1.25 -53.46
C ASP A 166 22.01 0.25 -54.61
N SER A 167 21.07 -0.68 -54.63
CA SER A 167 20.85 -1.63 -55.69
C SER A 167 20.14 -1.03 -56.93
N ILE A 168 19.44 0.10 -56.80
CA ILE A 168 18.69 0.73 -57.90
C ILE A 168 19.57 1.29 -59.03
N PRO A 169 20.69 2.01 -58.79
CA PRO A 169 21.55 2.54 -59.84
C PRO A 169 22.12 1.48 -60.77
N PRO A 170 22.72 0.36 -60.30
CA PRO A 170 23.24 -0.69 -61.18
C PRO A 170 22.14 -1.33 -62.01
N LEU A 171 20.97 -1.62 -61.43
CA LEU A 171 19.83 -2.17 -62.20
C LEU A 171 19.33 -1.22 -63.29
N ARG A 172 19.36 0.07 -63.06
CA ARG A 172 19.02 1.07 -64.08
C ARG A 172 20.02 1.12 -65.23
N ILE A 173 21.28 0.83 -64.95
CA ILE A 173 22.31 0.73 -66.01
C ILE A 173 22.06 -0.51 -66.84
N GLU A 174 21.88 -1.66 -66.21
CA GLU A 174 21.58 -2.93 -66.87
C GLU A 174 20.33 -2.87 -67.76
N ILE A 175 19.24 -2.32 -67.26
CA ILE A 175 18.02 -2.08 -68.06
C ILE A 175 18.33 -1.22 -69.31
N ARG A 176 19.12 -0.14 -69.16
CA ARG A 176 19.47 0.71 -70.31
C ARG A 176 20.31 -0.03 -71.33
N GLU A 177 21.22 -0.91 -70.92
CA GLU A 177 22.02 -1.75 -71.81
C GLU A 177 21.14 -2.75 -72.56
N LEU A 178 20.25 -3.45 -71.87
CA LEU A 178 19.29 -4.39 -72.47
C LEU A 178 18.36 -3.71 -73.47
N ILE A 179 17.91 -2.51 -73.19
CA ILE A 179 17.09 -1.70 -74.12
C ILE A 179 17.91 -1.37 -75.40
N ARG A 180 19.20 -1.04 -75.29
CA ARG A 180 20.06 -0.78 -76.46
C ARG A 180 20.26 -2.03 -77.30
N GLU A 181 20.57 -3.19 -76.65
CA GLU A 181 20.70 -4.46 -77.34
C GLU A 181 19.40 -4.86 -78.08
N LEU A 182 18.24 -4.72 -77.41
CA LEU A 182 16.95 -4.97 -78.03
C LEU A 182 16.74 -4.11 -79.28
N SER A 183 17.02 -2.80 -79.18
CA SER A 183 16.87 -1.89 -80.29
C SER A 183 17.81 -2.22 -81.49
N ALA A 184 19.04 -2.64 -81.18
CA ALA A 184 19.99 -3.10 -82.22
C ALA A 184 19.51 -4.39 -82.86
N LYS A 185 19.00 -5.35 -82.11
CA LYS A 185 18.47 -6.61 -82.66
C LYS A 185 17.20 -6.39 -83.49
N GLN A 186 16.35 -5.46 -83.09
CA GLN A 186 15.18 -5.04 -83.97
C GLN A 186 15.62 -4.46 -85.29
N GLN A 187 16.65 -3.58 -85.28
CA GLN A 187 17.20 -3.03 -86.50
C GLN A 187 17.80 -4.07 -87.41
N GLU A 188 18.56 -5.04 -86.84
CA GLU A 188 19.10 -6.18 -87.61
C GLU A 188 17.97 -7.02 -88.26
N LEU A 189 16.91 -7.31 -87.48
CA LEU A 189 15.72 -8.03 -88.00
C LEU A 189 15.06 -7.28 -89.14
N GLU A 190 14.81 -5.98 -88.95
CA GLU A 190 14.24 -5.16 -90.02
C GLU A 190 15.10 -5.14 -91.30
N GLN A 191 16.43 -5.11 -91.16
CA GLN A 191 17.37 -5.20 -92.29
C GLN A 191 17.28 -6.55 -93.00
N LEU A 192 17.25 -7.67 -92.23
CA LEU A 192 17.11 -9.02 -92.80
C LEU A 192 15.75 -9.19 -93.51
N GLU A 193 14.68 -8.66 -92.96
CA GLU A 193 13.38 -8.72 -93.59
C GLU A 193 13.36 -7.94 -94.92
N ARG A 194 13.99 -6.75 -94.97
CA ARG A 194 14.18 -5.99 -96.23
C ARG A 194 15.00 -6.74 -97.25
N LEU A 195 16.12 -7.35 -96.89
CA LEU A 195 16.95 -8.15 -97.78
C LEU A 195 16.18 -9.36 -98.31
N LYS A 196 15.44 -10.05 -97.47
CA LYS A 196 14.58 -11.19 -97.82
C LYS A 196 13.46 -10.76 -98.85
N ALA A 197 12.88 -9.59 -98.66
CA ALA A 197 11.89 -9.07 -99.56
C ALA A 197 12.46 -8.76 -100.93
N ILE A 198 13.69 -8.22 -101.01
CA ILE A 198 14.40 -7.94 -102.31
C ILE A 198 14.77 -9.26 -103.01
N ASP A 199 15.18 -10.28 -102.29
CA ASP A 199 15.56 -11.60 -102.86
C ASP A 199 14.37 -12.34 -103.46
N LEU A 200 13.17 -12.16 -102.83
CA LEU A 200 11.89 -12.68 -103.34
C LEU A 200 11.45 -11.98 -104.57
N ASP A 201 11.73 -10.66 -104.73
CA ASP A 201 11.32 -9.88 -105.94
C ASP A 201 12.28 -10.13 -107.12
N GLN A 202 13.50 -10.64 -106.90
CA GLN A 202 14.50 -10.99 -107.93
C GLN A 202 14.45 -12.45 -108.41
N SER A 203 13.59 -13.29 -107.85
CA SER A 203 13.43 -14.67 -108.33
C SER A 203 12.67 -14.71 -109.62
N PRO A 204 13.25 -15.10 -110.79
CA PRO A 204 12.57 -15.19 -112.03
C PRO A 204 11.48 -16.30 -112.02
N PRO A 205 10.42 -16.17 -112.74
CA PRO A 205 9.31 -17.10 -112.82
C PRO A 205 9.64 -18.48 -113.39
#